data_1f17a9499d58955f04c4e39ab5947e2e
#
_entry.id   1f17a9499d58955f04c4e39ab5947e2e
#
_cell.length_a   1.000
_cell.length_b   1.000
_cell.length_c   1.000
_cell.angle_alpha   90.00
_cell.angle_beta   90.00
_cell.angle_gamma   90.00
#
_symmetry.space_group_name_H-M   'P 1'
#
loop_
_entity.id
_entity.type
_entity.pdbx_description
1 polymer ?
#
loop_
_entity_poly.entity_id
_entity_poly.type
_entity_poly.pdbx_seq_one_letter_code
_entity_poly.pdbx_strand_id
1 'polypeptide(L)'
;DSLLAVFPTGGGKSITFQVPALMAGDNAKALTVIISPLQSLMKDQVDNLEKKGVTDAVTINGLLDPIERSKSIERVEDGSAFMLYISPESLRSVTIQRLLLKRKIARFVIDEAHCFSSWGQDFRVDYLYIGDFIKELQELKGPDTRIPVSCFTATAKQKVIEDIRQYFQEKLGLNLTLYRATSGRKNLQYEVFKKDTDEEKYAQLRELIETRNCTTIVYVSRTKRAYKLATRLTEDGLDAKAYHGKMDKEEKTANQNAFMAGEVNIMVATSAFGMGVDKDNVGLVIHYDISDSLENYVQEAGRAGRDEKINAECQILFSEDDLDKHFILLNQTKITVKEINQIWKAIKDLTKIKEKVSNSALEIARRAGWDEGVTDMETRVHTAIAALEGAGYIRRGQNMPRVYANSILSANAQEAIDKINQSQRIDLNLKEDAI
;
A
#
# COMPACT_ATOMS: atom_id res chain seq x y z
N ASP A 1 -17.34 -18.99 -4.32
CA ASP A 1 -16.05 -19.69 -4.22
C ASP A 1 -14.92 -18.69 -3.94
N SER A 2 -13.88 -19.16 -3.25
CA SER A 2 -12.67 -18.37 -3.00
C SER A 2 -11.64 -18.59 -4.11
N LEU A 3 -10.87 -17.56 -4.47
CA LEU A 3 -9.97 -17.61 -5.61
C LEU A 3 -8.65 -16.84 -5.38
N LEU A 4 -7.64 -17.20 -6.15
CA LEU A 4 -6.41 -16.45 -6.35
C LEU A 4 -6.26 -16.15 -7.84
N ALA A 5 -6.24 -14.89 -8.19
CA ALA A 5 -6.11 -14.44 -9.57
C ALA A 5 -4.77 -13.71 -9.79
N VAL A 6 -4.03 -14.15 -10.79
CA VAL A 6 -2.77 -13.55 -11.21
C VAL A 6 -3.01 -12.79 -12.51
N PHE A 7 -2.95 -11.45 -12.42
CA PHE A 7 -3.16 -10.56 -13.55
C PHE A 7 -1.91 -9.74 -13.84
N PRO A 8 -1.54 -9.56 -15.10
CA PRO A 8 -0.49 -8.60 -15.45
C PRO A 8 -0.93 -7.17 -15.08
N THR A 9 0.04 -6.32 -14.81
CA THR A 9 -0.21 -4.89 -14.57
C THR A 9 -0.95 -4.29 -15.77
N GLY A 10 -2.02 -3.53 -15.50
CA GLY A 10 -2.87 -2.96 -16.55
C GLY A 10 -3.91 -3.94 -17.15
N GLY A 11 -3.95 -5.20 -16.68
CA GLY A 11 -4.86 -6.24 -17.18
C GLY A 11 -6.32 -6.14 -16.71
N GLY A 12 -6.78 -4.99 -16.21
CA GLY A 12 -8.18 -4.81 -15.79
C GLY A 12 -8.55 -5.48 -14.46
N LYS A 13 -7.58 -5.76 -13.61
CA LYS A 13 -7.76 -6.44 -12.31
C LYS A 13 -8.91 -5.85 -11.48
N SER A 14 -9.00 -4.52 -11.36
CA SER A 14 -9.97 -3.86 -10.48
C SER A 14 -11.43 -4.14 -10.89
N ILE A 15 -11.74 -4.13 -12.17
CA ILE A 15 -13.12 -4.38 -12.64
C ILE A 15 -13.62 -5.78 -12.30
N THR A 16 -12.73 -6.76 -12.18
CA THR A 16 -13.09 -8.15 -11.91
C THR A 16 -13.62 -8.37 -10.49
N PHE A 17 -13.34 -7.47 -9.55
CA PHE A 17 -13.94 -7.49 -8.23
C PHE A 17 -14.93 -6.36 -8.00
N GLN A 18 -14.81 -5.23 -8.69
CA GLN A 18 -15.74 -4.09 -8.55
C GLN A 18 -17.13 -4.44 -9.08
N VAL A 19 -17.24 -5.07 -10.25
CA VAL A 19 -18.53 -5.48 -10.82
C VAL A 19 -19.25 -6.47 -9.92
N PRO A 20 -18.65 -7.59 -9.46
CA PRO A 20 -19.32 -8.47 -8.50
C PRO A 20 -19.69 -7.80 -7.18
N ALA A 21 -18.90 -6.80 -6.72
CA ALA A 21 -19.20 -6.04 -5.51
C ALA A 21 -20.49 -5.21 -5.67
N LEU A 22 -20.64 -4.50 -6.79
CA LEU A 22 -21.87 -3.75 -7.11
C LEU A 22 -23.07 -4.68 -7.21
N MET A 23 -22.92 -5.80 -7.92
CA MET A 23 -24.00 -6.79 -8.03
C MET A 23 -24.43 -7.36 -6.66
N ALA A 24 -23.49 -7.64 -5.78
CA ALA A 24 -23.78 -8.12 -4.41
C ALA A 24 -24.46 -7.02 -3.56
N GLY A 25 -24.05 -5.77 -3.75
CA GLY A 25 -24.66 -4.60 -3.11
C GLY A 25 -26.09 -4.40 -3.55
N ASP A 26 -26.34 -4.37 -4.85
CA ASP A 26 -27.68 -4.16 -5.42
C ASP A 26 -28.64 -5.29 -5.03
N ASN A 27 -28.22 -6.54 -5.18
CA ASN A 27 -29.09 -7.71 -4.98
C ASN A 27 -29.32 -8.06 -3.50
N ALA A 28 -28.36 -7.82 -2.62
CA ALA A 28 -28.39 -8.33 -1.26
C ALA A 28 -27.99 -7.30 -0.18
N LYS A 29 -27.75 -6.06 -0.54
CA LYS A 29 -27.21 -5.01 0.32
C LYS A 29 -25.92 -5.46 1.06
N ALA A 30 -25.17 -6.36 0.42
CA ALA A 30 -23.97 -6.94 0.99
C ALA A 30 -22.76 -6.09 0.68
N LEU A 31 -21.85 -6.01 1.65
CA LEU A 31 -20.61 -5.23 1.57
C LEU A 31 -19.47 -6.11 1.07
N THR A 32 -18.73 -5.62 0.09
CA THR A 32 -17.42 -6.17 -0.29
C THR A 32 -16.32 -5.34 0.37
N VAL A 33 -15.47 -6.01 1.13
CA VAL A 33 -14.32 -5.38 1.82
C VAL A 33 -13.08 -5.59 1.00
N ILE A 34 -12.46 -4.50 0.53
CA ILE A 34 -11.24 -4.51 -0.28
C ILE A 34 -10.06 -4.08 0.60
N ILE A 35 -9.13 -5.01 0.81
CA ILE A 35 -7.90 -4.77 1.56
C ILE A 35 -6.79 -4.46 0.57
N SER A 36 -6.20 -3.27 0.70
CA SER A 36 -5.10 -2.80 -0.13
C SER A 36 -3.98 -2.22 0.74
N PRO A 37 -2.69 -2.39 0.33
CA PRO A 37 -1.58 -1.96 1.17
C PRO A 37 -1.33 -0.44 1.17
N LEU A 38 -1.95 0.31 0.26
CA LEU A 38 -1.59 1.69 -0.03
C LEU A 38 -2.80 2.62 0.09
N GLN A 39 -2.77 3.49 1.08
CA GLN A 39 -3.86 4.42 1.39
C GLN A 39 -4.15 5.42 0.25
N SER A 40 -3.11 5.90 -0.44
CA SER A 40 -3.27 6.77 -1.60
C SER A 40 -3.99 6.06 -2.75
N LEU A 41 -3.61 4.82 -3.03
CA LEU A 41 -4.24 4.02 -4.08
C LEU A 41 -5.72 3.75 -3.78
N MET A 42 -6.08 3.52 -2.52
CA MET A 42 -7.48 3.33 -2.13
C MET A 42 -8.33 4.57 -2.41
N LYS A 43 -7.81 5.75 -2.06
CA LYS A 43 -8.50 7.02 -2.35
C LYS A 43 -8.65 7.23 -3.86
N ASP A 44 -7.57 7.03 -4.62
CA ASP A 44 -7.60 7.17 -6.08
C ASP A 44 -8.61 6.20 -6.73
N GLN A 45 -8.74 4.98 -6.23
CA GLN A 45 -9.74 4.01 -6.72
C GLN A 45 -11.16 4.49 -6.46
N VAL A 46 -11.45 5.02 -5.27
CA VAL A 46 -12.76 5.56 -4.91
C VAL A 46 -13.07 6.79 -5.74
N ASP A 47 -12.14 7.75 -5.82
CA ASP A 47 -12.30 8.97 -6.62
C ASP A 47 -12.52 8.68 -8.11
N ASN A 48 -11.84 7.67 -8.66
CA ASN A 48 -12.02 7.26 -10.06
C ASN A 48 -13.38 6.58 -10.31
N LEU A 49 -13.89 5.82 -9.36
CA LEU A 49 -15.23 5.26 -9.43
C LEU A 49 -16.29 6.37 -9.40
N GLU A 50 -16.13 7.34 -8.50
CA GLU A 50 -17.04 8.48 -8.36
C GLU A 50 -17.07 9.32 -9.64
N LYS A 51 -15.93 9.61 -10.27
CA LYS A 51 -15.85 10.28 -11.56
C LYS A 51 -16.59 9.55 -12.69
N LYS A 52 -16.72 8.22 -12.57
CA LYS A 52 -17.48 7.37 -13.50
C LYS A 52 -18.95 7.20 -13.11
N GLY A 53 -19.42 7.92 -12.09
CA GLY A 53 -20.80 7.86 -11.59
C GLY A 53 -21.08 6.69 -10.65
N VAL A 54 -20.05 5.95 -10.21
CA VAL A 54 -20.18 4.88 -9.21
C VAL A 54 -19.88 5.45 -7.84
N THR A 55 -20.92 5.75 -7.08
CA THR A 55 -20.81 6.40 -5.76
C THR A 55 -20.87 5.43 -4.58
N ASP A 56 -21.01 4.13 -4.82
CA ASP A 56 -21.22 3.10 -3.80
C ASP A 56 -19.92 2.60 -3.14
N ALA A 57 -18.80 3.25 -3.42
CA ALA A 57 -17.50 2.95 -2.85
C ALA A 57 -17.07 4.00 -1.83
N VAL A 58 -16.48 3.57 -0.73
CA VAL A 58 -15.86 4.42 0.28
C VAL A 58 -14.51 3.88 0.71
N THR A 59 -13.67 4.75 1.24
CA THR A 59 -12.45 4.34 1.94
C THR A 59 -12.48 4.84 3.39
N ILE A 60 -11.86 4.08 4.28
CA ILE A 60 -11.62 4.49 5.68
C ILE A 60 -10.13 4.31 5.94
N ASN A 61 -9.39 5.40 5.95
CA ASN A 61 -7.94 5.39 6.13
C ASN A 61 -7.46 6.63 6.89
N GLY A 62 -6.17 6.70 7.20
CA GLY A 62 -5.56 7.79 7.97
C GLY A 62 -5.36 9.09 7.21
N LEU A 63 -5.59 9.14 5.88
CA LEU A 63 -5.45 10.34 5.05
C LEU A 63 -6.73 11.18 5.00
N LEU A 64 -7.87 10.60 5.42
CA LEU A 64 -9.14 11.30 5.45
C LEU A 64 -9.18 12.27 6.64
N ASP A 65 -9.79 13.43 6.42
CA ASP A 65 -10.14 14.30 7.52
C ASP A 65 -11.25 13.63 8.40
N PRO A 66 -11.45 14.12 9.64
CA PRO A 66 -12.44 13.52 10.55
C PRO A 66 -13.86 13.53 10.01
N ILE A 67 -14.23 14.53 9.20
CA ILE A 67 -15.59 14.67 8.62
C ILE A 67 -15.77 13.65 7.49
N GLU A 68 -14.82 13.57 6.58
CA GLU A 68 -14.83 12.57 5.49
C GLU A 68 -14.87 11.16 6.06
N ARG A 69 -14.07 10.90 7.11
CA ARG A 69 -14.05 9.59 7.77
C ARG A 69 -15.40 9.25 8.41
N SER A 70 -16.04 10.19 9.11
CA SER A 70 -17.36 9.99 9.70
C SER A 70 -18.41 9.70 8.65
N LYS A 71 -18.43 10.44 7.55
CA LYS A 71 -19.33 10.20 6.42
C LYS A 71 -19.12 8.81 5.79
N SER A 72 -17.87 8.37 5.63
CA SER A 72 -17.57 7.03 5.11
C SER A 72 -18.07 5.93 6.04
N ILE A 73 -17.92 6.09 7.35
CA ILE A 73 -18.44 5.16 8.36
C ILE A 73 -19.97 5.09 8.29
N GLU A 74 -20.63 6.24 8.27
CA GLU A 74 -22.10 6.36 8.19
C GLU A 74 -22.62 5.65 6.95
N ARG A 75 -22.01 5.86 5.79
CA ARG A 75 -22.39 5.24 4.53
C ARG A 75 -22.22 3.71 4.51
N VAL A 76 -21.23 3.19 5.25
CA VAL A 76 -21.11 1.75 5.44
C VAL A 76 -22.21 1.25 6.39
N GLU A 77 -22.50 1.99 7.48
CA GLU A 77 -23.51 1.59 8.46
C GLU A 77 -24.93 1.59 7.90
N ASP A 78 -25.32 2.61 7.15
CA ASP A 78 -26.66 2.77 6.56
C ASP A 78 -26.87 1.88 5.31
N GLY A 79 -25.81 1.30 4.76
CA GLY A 79 -25.88 0.41 3.61
C GLY A 79 -25.87 1.11 2.27
N SER A 80 -25.58 2.41 2.21
CA SER A 80 -25.42 3.15 0.95
C SER A 80 -24.06 2.90 0.28
N ALA A 81 -23.08 2.33 1.00
CA ALA A 81 -21.83 1.86 0.44
C ALA A 81 -21.81 0.33 0.31
N PHE A 82 -21.41 -0.17 -0.86
CA PHE A 82 -21.28 -1.60 -1.19
C PHE A 82 -19.82 -2.05 -1.26
N MET A 83 -18.88 -1.11 -1.41
CA MET A 83 -17.45 -1.36 -1.42
C MET A 83 -16.76 -0.52 -0.36
N LEU A 84 -16.00 -1.20 0.49
CA LEU A 84 -15.18 -0.56 1.52
C LEU A 84 -13.70 -0.88 1.28
N TYR A 85 -12.92 0.15 0.94
CA TYR A 85 -11.47 0.06 0.82
C TYR A 85 -10.81 0.40 2.16
N ILE A 86 -10.02 -0.52 2.70
CA ILE A 86 -9.27 -0.35 3.95
C ILE A 86 -7.86 -0.92 3.83
N SER A 87 -6.97 -0.42 4.68
CA SER A 87 -5.64 -1.01 4.85
C SER A 87 -5.68 -2.22 5.80
N PRO A 88 -4.73 -3.16 5.69
CA PRO A 88 -4.70 -4.32 6.59
C PRO A 88 -4.54 -3.93 8.05
N GLU A 89 -3.82 -2.84 8.36
CA GLU A 89 -3.66 -2.31 9.72
C GLU A 89 -5.00 -1.86 10.32
N SER A 90 -5.93 -1.41 9.48
CA SER A 90 -7.26 -0.97 9.90
C SER A 90 -8.11 -2.10 10.51
N LEU A 91 -7.81 -3.36 10.20
CA LEU A 91 -8.50 -4.52 10.78
C LEU A 91 -8.31 -4.65 12.30
N ARG A 92 -7.27 -4.02 12.85
CA ARG A 92 -7.05 -3.96 14.31
C ARG A 92 -7.86 -2.85 15.01
N SER A 93 -8.69 -2.11 14.27
CA SER A 93 -9.57 -1.07 14.80
C SER A 93 -10.88 -1.67 15.29
N VAL A 94 -11.23 -1.38 16.55
CA VAL A 94 -12.53 -1.76 17.13
C VAL A 94 -13.69 -1.19 16.31
N THR A 95 -13.55 0.04 15.82
CA THR A 95 -14.56 0.69 14.97
C THR A 95 -14.81 -0.12 13.69
N ILE A 96 -13.75 -0.55 13.01
CA ILE A 96 -13.88 -1.36 11.80
C ILE A 96 -14.50 -2.72 12.11
N GLN A 97 -14.08 -3.38 13.18
CA GLN A 97 -14.66 -4.67 13.58
C GLN A 97 -16.16 -4.55 13.86
N ARG A 98 -16.59 -3.55 14.65
CA ARG A 98 -18.00 -3.27 14.93
C ARG A 98 -18.80 -2.97 13.67
N LEU A 99 -18.25 -2.18 12.77
CA LEU A 99 -18.84 -1.82 11.49
C LEU A 99 -19.10 -3.07 10.64
N LEU A 100 -18.11 -3.95 10.50
CA LEU A 100 -18.23 -5.17 9.72
C LEU A 100 -19.15 -6.22 10.36
N LEU A 101 -19.26 -6.25 11.70
CA LEU A 101 -20.23 -7.11 12.40
C LEU A 101 -21.66 -6.77 12.06
N LYS A 102 -22.01 -5.49 11.91
CA LYS A 102 -23.37 -5.02 11.59
C LYS A 102 -23.78 -5.27 10.15
N ARG A 103 -22.84 -5.49 9.23
CA ARG A 103 -23.10 -5.62 7.79
C ARG A 103 -23.04 -7.06 7.32
N LYS A 104 -23.90 -7.43 6.37
CA LYS A 104 -23.72 -8.64 5.58
C LYS A 104 -22.49 -8.50 4.70
N ILE A 105 -21.51 -9.35 4.85
CA ILE A 105 -20.29 -9.33 4.04
C ILE A 105 -20.41 -10.29 2.88
N ALA A 106 -20.28 -9.76 1.66
CA ALA A 106 -20.32 -10.56 0.44
C ALA A 106 -19.00 -11.30 0.23
N ARG A 107 -17.86 -10.60 0.47
CA ARG A 107 -16.52 -11.09 0.14
C ARG A 107 -15.45 -10.21 0.75
N PHE A 108 -14.31 -10.81 1.07
CA PHE A 108 -13.06 -10.09 1.21
C PHE A 108 -12.27 -10.17 -0.10
N VAL A 109 -11.89 -9.02 -0.62
CA VAL A 109 -10.96 -8.87 -1.74
C VAL A 109 -9.62 -8.44 -1.19
N ILE A 110 -8.57 -9.16 -1.52
CA ILE A 110 -7.22 -8.89 -1.04
C ILE A 110 -6.38 -8.52 -2.25
N ASP A 111 -6.13 -7.23 -2.38
CA ASP A 111 -5.27 -6.69 -3.41
C ASP A 111 -3.79 -6.83 -3.01
N GLU A 112 -2.91 -6.91 -4.00
CA GLU A 112 -1.48 -7.12 -3.82
C GLU A 112 -1.16 -8.30 -2.88
N ALA A 113 -1.82 -9.44 -3.09
CA ALA A 113 -1.72 -10.60 -2.21
C ALA A 113 -0.31 -11.17 -2.09
N HIS A 114 0.65 -10.78 -2.96
CA HIS A 114 2.06 -11.12 -2.78
C HIS A 114 2.64 -10.60 -1.45
N CYS A 115 2.00 -9.61 -0.81
CA CYS A 115 2.37 -9.12 0.51
C CYS A 115 2.28 -10.20 1.63
N PHE A 116 1.60 -11.31 1.41
CA PHE A 116 1.61 -12.45 2.33
C PHE A 116 2.93 -13.21 2.37
N SER A 117 3.69 -13.19 1.29
CA SER A 117 4.88 -14.01 1.16
C SER A 117 6.15 -13.21 1.45
N SER A 118 7.01 -13.77 2.29
CA SER A 118 8.36 -13.22 2.53
C SER A 118 9.27 -13.30 1.29
N TRP A 119 8.87 -14.06 0.29
CA TRP A 119 9.50 -14.13 -1.04
C TRP A 119 8.89 -13.12 -2.01
N GLY A 120 7.79 -12.47 -1.62
CA GLY A 120 7.26 -11.28 -2.25
C GLY A 120 8.04 -10.05 -1.80
N GLN A 121 8.11 -9.02 -2.65
CA GLN A 121 8.96 -7.86 -2.39
C GLN A 121 8.43 -6.91 -1.33
N ASP A 122 7.12 -6.83 -1.23
CA ASP A 122 6.43 -5.96 -0.28
C ASP A 122 5.80 -6.79 0.85
N PHE A 123 6.56 -7.74 1.41
CA PHE A 123 6.08 -8.49 2.56
C PHE A 123 5.60 -7.54 3.65
N ARG A 124 4.32 -7.66 3.99
CA ARG A 124 3.68 -6.83 5.02
C ARG A 124 3.09 -7.72 6.09
N VAL A 125 3.59 -7.55 7.26
CA VAL A 125 3.20 -8.34 8.41
C VAL A 125 1.73 -8.24 8.74
N ASP A 126 1.13 -7.08 8.50
CA ASP A 126 -0.28 -6.88 8.79
C ASP A 126 -1.20 -7.71 7.88
N TYR A 127 -0.69 -8.17 6.73
CA TYR A 127 -1.38 -9.17 5.89
C TYR A 127 -1.56 -10.51 6.61
N LEU A 128 -0.61 -10.91 7.45
CA LEU A 128 -0.69 -12.16 8.21
C LEU A 128 -1.82 -12.16 9.27
N TYR A 129 -2.37 -11.00 9.60
CA TYR A 129 -3.51 -10.88 10.51
C TYR A 129 -4.86 -11.05 9.81
N ILE A 130 -4.94 -10.88 8.49
CA ILE A 130 -6.19 -10.89 7.72
C ILE A 130 -6.98 -12.19 7.95
N GLY A 131 -6.32 -13.34 7.90
CA GLY A 131 -6.98 -14.64 8.09
C GLY A 131 -7.53 -14.81 9.50
N ASP A 132 -6.78 -14.41 10.52
CA ASP A 132 -7.22 -14.48 11.92
C ASP A 132 -8.42 -13.53 12.14
N PHE A 133 -8.40 -12.35 11.56
CA PHE A 133 -9.52 -11.40 11.61
C PHE A 133 -10.78 -11.95 10.94
N ILE A 134 -10.67 -12.52 9.74
CA ILE A 134 -11.81 -13.10 9.02
C ILE A 134 -12.39 -14.28 9.83
N LYS A 135 -11.53 -15.11 10.41
CA LYS A 135 -11.96 -16.23 11.25
C LYS A 135 -12.77 -15.73 12.46
N GLU A 136 -12.22 -14.77 13.21
CA GLU A 136 -12.90 -14.17 14.35
C GLU A 136 -14.23 -13.51 13.95
N LEU A 137 -14.26 -12.77 12.84
CA LEU A 137 -15.48 -12.16 12.33
C LEU A 137 -16.55 -13.19 11.97
N GLN A 138 -16.17 -14.31 11.35
CA GLN A 138 -17.09 -15.41 11.03
C GLN A 138 -17.67 -16.05 12.29
N GLU A 139 -16.83 -16.30 13.29
CA GLU A 139 -17.25 -16.87 14.59
C GLU A 139 -18.25 -15.93 15.30
N LEU A 140 -17.98 -14.62 15.32
CA LEU A 140 -18.86 -13.61 15.92
C LEU A 140 -20.19 -13.44 15.19
N LYS A 141 -20.22 -13.65 13.86
CA LYS A 141 -21.46 -13.60 13.06
C LYS A 141 -22.31 -14.85 13.17
N GLY A 142 -21.74 -15.96 13.56
CA GLY A 142 -22.42 -17.23 13.74
C GLY A 142 -21.70 -18.42 13.11
N PRO A 143 -21.96 -19.65 13.60
CA PRO A 143 -21.17 -20.84 13.27
C PRO A 143 -21.24 -21.25 11.79
N ASP A 144 -22.31 -20.89 11.09
CA ASP A 144 -22.51 -21.21 9.69
C ASP A 144 -22.02 -20.13 8.72
N THR A 145 -21.48 -19.03 9.26
CA THR A 145 -20.98 -17.95 8.42
C THR A 145 -19.70 -18.36 7.70
N ARG A 146 -19.71 -18.25 6.37
CA ARG A 146 -18.55 -18.46 5.52
C ARG A 146 -18.44 -17.29 4.57
N ILE A 147 -17.32 -16.56 4.65
CA ILE A 147 -17.08 -15.38 3.83
C ILE A 147 -16.03 -15.73 2.77
N PRO A 148 -16.39 -15.67 1.48
CA PRO A 148 -15.44 -15.95 0.40
C PRO A 148 -14.29 -14.93 0.37
N VAL A 149 -13.12 -15.39 -0.08
CA VAL A 149 -11.92 -14.57 -0.25
C VAL A 149 -11.48 -14.60 -1.70
N SER A 150 -11.19 -13.43 -2.24
CA SER A 150 -10.56 -13.26 -3.56
C SER A 150 -9.22 -12.55 -3.42
N CYS A 151 -8.14 -13.23 -3.73
CA CYS A 151 -6.80 -12.69 -3.73
C CYS A 151 -6.39 -12.29 -5.14
N PHE A 152 -5.78 -11.12 -5.27
CA PHE A 152 -5.28 -10.60 -6.54
C PHE A 152 -3.81 -10.21 -6.42
N THR A 153 -3.01 -10.58 -7.40
CA THR A 153 -1.60 -10.21 -7.48
C THR A 153 -1.12 -10.11 -8.92
N ALA A 154 -0.14 -9.27 -9.17
CA ALA A 154 0.58 -9.26 -10.45
C ALA A 154 1.75 -10.26 -10.48
N THR A 155 2.15 -10.78 -9.32
CA THR A 155 3.29 -11.71 -9.19
C THR A 155 2.91 -13.13 -9.56
N ALA A 156 3.63 -13.68 -10.52
CA ALA A 156 3.46 -15.06 -11.01
C ALA A 156 4.48 -16.07 -10.42
N LYS A 157 5.31 -15.66 -9.46
CA LYS A 157 6.27 -16.55 -8.79
C LYS A 157 5.55 -17.71 -8.12
N GLN A 158 5.95 -18.94 -8.45
CA GLN A 158 5.32 -20.16 -7.95
C GLN A 158 5.30 -20.21 -6.42
N LYS A 159 6.43 -19.87 -5.79
CA LYS A 159 6.55 -19.85 -4.32
C LYS A 159 5.59 -18.87 -3.64
N VAL A 160 5.40 -17.69 -4.21
CA VAL A 160 4.43 -16.70 -3.69
C VAL A 160 3.00 -17.22 -3.76
N ILE A 161 2.65 -17.86 -4.89
CA ILE A 161 1.33 -18.46 -5.10
C ILE A 161 1.07 -19.59 -4.08
N GLU A 162 2.07 -20.43 -3.85
CA GLU A 162 2.01 -21.51 -2.87
C GLU A 162 1.82 -20.96 -1.45
N ASP A 163 2.61 -19.96 -1.05
CA ASP A 163 2.52 -19.32 0.26
C ASP A 163 1.12 -18.72 0.51
N ILE A 164 0.53 -18.02 -0.48
CA ILE A 164 -0.82 -17.46 -0.37
C ILE A 164 -1.86 -18.57 -0.19
N ARG A 165 -1.79 -19.61 -1.02
CA ARG A 165 -2.75 -20.73 -0.94
C ARG A 165 -2.63 -21.50 0.37
N GLN A 166 -1.40 -21.78 0.81
CA GLN A 166 -1.13 -22.45 2.07
C GLN A 166 -1.65 -21.62 3.25
N TYR A 167 -1.40 -20.32 3.26
CA TYR A 167 -1.87 -19.41 4.31
C TYR A 167 -3.41 -19.49 4.49
N PHE A 168 -4.20 -19.38 3.43
CA PHE A 168 -5.66 -19.43 3.52
C PHE A 168 -6.18 -20.82 3.83
N GLN A 169 -5.49 -21.86 3.39
CA GLN A 169 -5.82 -23.24 3.78
C GLN A 169 -5.62 -23.45 5.29
N GLU A 170 -4.51 -23.00 5.85
CA GLU A 170 -4.19 -23.16 7.26
C GLU A 170 -5.07 -22.30 8.17
N LYS A 171 -5.33 -21.04 7.79
CA LYS A 171 -6.07 -20.08 8.60
C LYS A 171 -7.60 -20.25 8.54
N LEU A 172 -8.13 -20.56 7.38
CA LEU A 172 -9.58 -20.54 7.10
C LEU A 172 -10.11 -21.84 6.49
N GLY A 173 -9.26 -22.83 6.21
CA GLY A 173 -9.65 -24.06 5.51
C GLY A 173 -10.07 -23.82 4.06
N LEU A 174 -9.63 -22.72 3.44
CA LEU A 174 -10.02 -22.31 2.09
C LEU A 174 -9.03 -22.83 1.04
N ASN A 175 -9.54 -23.57 0.07
CA ASN A 175 -8.81 -23.90 -1.15
C ASN A 175 -9.08 -22.86 -2.21
N LEU A 176 -8.08 -21.97 -2.46
CA LEU A 176 -8.19 -20.94 -3.47
C LEU A 176 -8.07 -21.52 -4.88
N THR A 177 -9.09 -21.33 -5.71
CA THR A 177 -9.01 -21.67 -7.14
C THR A 177 -8.07 -20.69 -7.84
N LEU A 178 -7.06 -21.21 -8.53
CA LEU A 178 -6.06 -20.39 -9.19
C LEU A 178 -6.50 -20.03 -10.62
N TYR A 179 -6.56 -18.73 -10.89
CA TYR A 179 -6.74 -18.18 -12.24
C TYR A 179 -5.48 -17.43 -12.66
N ARG A 180 -4.96 -17.72 -13.83
CA ARG A 180 -3.82 -17.01 -14.41
C ARG A 180 -4.19 -16.45 -15.77
N ALA A 181 -3.96 -15.16 -15.96
CA ALA A 181 -4.00 -14.59 -17.29
C ALA A 181 -2.75 -15.06 -18.08
N THR A 182 -2.98 -15.61 -19.24
CA THR A 182 -1.93 -16.22 -20.08
C THR A 182 -1.26 -15.26 -21.06
N SER A 183 -1.78 -14.04 -21.22
CA SER A 183 -1.26 -13.09 -22.21
C SER A 183 -0.22 -12.14 -21.62
N GLY A 184 1.04 -12.36 -21.98
CA GLY A 184 2.03 -11.29 -21.93
C GLY A 184 1.58 -10.13 -22.83
N ARG A 185 1.91 -8.89 -22.43
CA ARG A 185 1.63 -7.69 -23.22
C ARG A 185 2.42 -7.73 -24.53
N LYS A 186 1.74 -7.99 -25.66
CA LYS A 186 2.38 -8.11 -26.98
C LYS A 186 2.84 -6.78 -27.56
N ASN A 187 2.29 -5.69 -27.06
CA ASN A 187 2.60 -4.34 -27.49
C ASN A 187 3.79 -3.70 -26.75
N LEU A 188 4.48 -4.45 -25.86
CA LEU A 188 5.67 -3.99 -25.17
C LEU A 188 6.93 -4.65 -25.75
N GLN A 189 7.92 -3.83 -26.07
CA GLN A 189 9.25 -4.26 -26.49
C GLN A 189 10.25 -3.98 -25.38
N TYR A 190 11.06 -4.98 -25.02
CA TYR A 190 12.03 -4.89 -23.93
C TYR A 190 13.45 -4.94 -24.50
N GLU A 191 14.28 -4.00 -24.05
CA GLU A 191 15.69 -3.94 -24.45
C GLU A 191 16.57 -3.49 -23.29
N VAL A 192 17.82 -3.96 -23.26
CA VAL A 192 18.80 -3.63 -22.24
C VAL A 192 20.07 -3.07 -22.92
N PHE A 193 20.45 -1.87 -22.55
CA PHE A 193 21.69 -1.23 -22.98
C PHE A 193 22.72 -1.28 -21.86
N LYS A 194 23.83 -2.00 -22.08
CA LYS A 194 24.96 -1.98 -21.16
C LYS A 194 25.79 -0.72 -21.42
N LYS A 195 26.01 0.05 -20.36
CA LYS A 195 26.81 1.28 -20.35
C LYS A 195 27.81 1.23 -19.20
N ASP A 196 29.00 1.73 -19.41
CA ASP A 196 30.05 1.67 -18.40
C ASP A 196 30.06 2.90 -17.48
N THR A 197 29.56 4.03 -17.97
CA THR A 197 29.56 5.31 -17.24
C THR A 197 28.17 5.96 -17.16
N ASP A 198 27.98 6.85 -16.20
CA ASP A 198 26.75 7.64 -16.05
C ASP A 198 26.56 8.62 -17.24
N GLU A 199 27.64 9.12 -17.81
CA GLU A 199 27.59 9.99 -18.99
C GLU A 199 27.11 9.21 -20.23
N GLU A 200 27.57 7.99 -20.42
CA GLU A 200 27.09 7.12 -21.51
C GLU A 200 25.60 6.75 -21.32
N LYS A 201 25.18 6.49 -20.08
CA LYS A 201 23.76 6.30 -19.76
C LYS A 201 22.94 7.54 -20.12
N TYR A 202 23.45 8.73 -19.76
CA TYR A 202 22.76 9.97 -20.05
C TYR A 202 22.66 10.25 -21.55
N ALA A 203 23.74 10.01 -22.29
CA ALA A 203 23.74 10.16 -23.75
C ALA A 203 22.69 9.22 -24.39
N GLN A 204 22.64 7.97 -23.94
CA GLN A 204 21.65 6.98 -24.43
C GLN A 204 20.22 7.37 -24.04
N LEU A 205 20.00 7.90 -22.82
CA LEU A 205 18.73 8.40 -22.37
C LEU A 205 18.22 9.51 -23.28
N ARG A 206 19.06 10.49 -23.58
CA ARG A 206 18.71 11.60 -24.48
C ARG A 206 18.37 11.11 -25.88
N GLU A 207 19.22 10.27 -26.45
CA GLU A 207 18.99 9.68 -27.78
C GLU A 207 17.62 8.98 -27.86
N LEU A 208 17.27 8.16 -26.86
CA LEU A 208 16.00 7.48 -26.80
C LEU A 208 14.81 8.47 -26.72
N ILE A 209 14.90 9.48 -25.86
CA ILE A 209 13.84 10.49 -25.69
C ILE A 209 13.66 11.31 -26.98
N GLU A 210 14.76 11.81 -27.54
CA GLU A 210 14.74 12.67 -28.73
C GLU A 210 14.25 11.92 -29.96
N THR A 211 14.67 10.65 -30.14
CA THR A 211 14.31 9.86 -31.31
C THR A 211 12.89 9.31 -31.24
N ARG A 212 12.38 8.95 -30.07
CA ARG A 212 11.01 8.44 -29.91
C ARG A 212 9.98 9.55 -29.81
N ASN A 213 10.37 10.69 -29.25
CA ASN A 213 9.51 11.89 -29.11
C ASN A 213 8.08 11.57 -28.66
N CYS A 214 7.96 10.83 -27.58
CA CYS A 214 6.69 10.38 -27.01
C CYS A 214 6.65 10.59 -25.50
N THR A 215 5.49 10.43 -24.91
CA THR A 215 5.34 10.47 -23.45
C THR A 215 6.21 9.41 -22.79
N THR A 216 7.13 9.85 -21.92
CA THR A 216 8.21 9.03 -21.36
C THR A 216 8.21 9.06 -19.84
N ILE A 217 8.42 7.91 -19.22
CA ILE A 217 8.71 7.78 -17.79
C ILE A 217 10.12 7.25 -17.62
N VAL A 218 10.94 7.93 -16.81
CA VAL A 218 12.30 7.53 -16.48
C VAL A 218 12.40 7.16 -15.02
N TYR A 219 12.67 5.90 -14.72
CA TYR A 219 12.81 5.41 -13.35
C TYR A 219 14.24 5.50 -12.84
N VAL A 220 14.38 5.99 -11.61
CA VAL A 220 15.64 6.11 -10.87
C VAL A 220 15.47 5.57 -9.44
N SER A 221 16.54 5.08 -8.85
CA SER A 221 16.51 4.47 -7.51
C SER A 221 16.47 5.48 -6.35
N ARG A 222 16.90 6.74 -6.55
CA ARG A 222 17.07 7.72 -5.48
C ARG A 222 16.38 9.04 -5.76
N THR A 223 15.79 9.63 -4.72
CA THR A 223 15.08 10.92 -4.78
C THR A 223 15.97 12.06 -5.31
N LYS A 224 17.21 12.18 -4.82
CA LYS A 224 18.17 13.19 -5.30
C LYS A 224 18.49 13.02 -6.78
N ARG A 225 18.51 11.77 -7.28
CA ARG A 225 18.78 11.50 -8.69
C ARG A 225 17.61 11.90 -9.58
N ALA A 226 16.37 11.72 -9.10
CA ALA A 226 15.18 12.17 -9.82
C ALA A 226 15.23 13.68 -10.12
N TYR A 227 15.54 14.49 -9.11
CA TYR A 227 15.70 15.93 -9.31
C TYR A 227 16.86 16.30 -10.25
N LYS A 228 18.07 15.74 -9.98
CA LYS A 228 19.24 16.04 -10.80
C LYS A 228 19.04 15.70 -12.28
N LEU A 229 18.46 14.55 -12.54
CA LEU A 229 18.23 14.09 -13.91
C LEU A 229 17.14 14.90 -14.61
N ALA A 230 16.04 15.22 -13.92
CA ALA A 230 14.99 16.08 -14.46
C ALA A 230 15.51 17.49 -14.78
N THR A 231 16.30 18.08 -13.86
CA THR A 231 16.94 19.39 -14.07
C THR A 231 17.88 19.36 -15.27
N ARG A 232 18.75 18.36 -15.36
CA ARG A 232 19.70 18.22 -16.47
C ARG A 232 19.00 18.07 -17.82
N LEU A 233 17.93 17.28 -17.88
CA LEU A 233 17.12 17.14 -19.10
C LEU A 233 16.47 18.47 -19.50
N THR A 234 15.98 19.23 -18.53
CA THR A 234 15.35 20.54 -18.78
C THR A 234 16.39 21.57 -19.26
N GLU A 235 17.58 21.59 -18.67
CA GLU A 235 18.72 22.44 -19.11
C GLU A 235 19.14 22.09 -20.54
N ASP A 236 19.04 20.84 -20.95
CA ASP A 236 19.31 20.38 -22.33
C ASP A 236 18.11 20.58 -23.28
N GLY A 237 17.06 21.27 -22.85
CA GLY A 237 15.90 21.61 -23.68
C GLY A 237 14.78 20.54 -23.75
N LEU A 238 14.86 19.51 -22.89
CA LEU A 238 13.85 18.47 -22.76
C LEU A 238 13.02 18.74 -21.50
N ASP A 239 11.75 19.13 -21.66
CA ASP A 239 10.88 19.50 -20.53
C ASP A 239 10.55 18.27 -19.67
N ALA A 240 11.21 18.16 -18.53
CA ALA A 240 11.11 17.05 -17.59
C ALA A 240 10.76 17.52 -16.19
N LYS A 241 9.92 16.77 -15.49
CA LYS A 241 9.57 16.97 -14.08
C LYS A 241 9.99 15.78 -13.24
N ALA A 242 10.36 16.07 -11.98
CA ALA A 242 10.70 15.04 -11.01
C ALA A 242 9.44 14.57 -10.23
N TYR A 243 9.44 13.31 -9.79
CA TYR A 243 8.42 12.77 -8.89
C TYR A 243 8.99 11.74 -7.92
N HIS A 244 8.83 11.96 -6.61
CA HIS A 244 9.21 11.00 -5.59
C HIS A 244 8.46 11.20 -4.27
N GLY A 245 8.52 10.20 -3.38
CA GLY A 245 7.73 10.18 -2.14
C GLY A 245 8.04 11.27 -1.12
N LYS A 246 9.24 11.88 -1.19
CA LYS A 246 9.68 12.94 -0.25
C LYS A 246 9.44 14.36 -0.75
N MET A 247 8.73 14.54 -1.86
CA MET A 247 8.33 15.86 -2.38
C MET A 247 7.21 16.45 -1.53
N ASP A 248 7.13 17.78 -1.50
CA ASP A 248 5.98 18.49 -0.96
C ASP A 248 4.71 18.09 -1.71
N LYS A 249 3.60 17.98 -0.97
CA LYS A 249 2.34 17.48 -1.52
C LYS A 249 1.85 18.31 -2.71
N GLU A 250 2.02 19.62 -2.64
CA GLU A 250 1.59 20.56 -3.68
C GLU A 250 2.42 20.40 -4.96
N GLU A 251 3.75 20.40 -4.84
CA GLU A 251 4.67 20.20 -5.98
C GLU A 251 4.45 18.81 -6.62
N LYS A 252 4.31 17.78 -5.80
CA LYS A 252 4.05 16.42 -6.24
C LYS A 252 2.77 16.33 -7.06
N THR A 253 1.69 16.95 -6.58
CA THR A 253 0.39 16.98 -7.26
C THR A 253 0.47 17.79 -8.55
N ALA A 254 1.14 18.95 -8.54
CA ALA A 254 1.31 19.79 -9.72
C ALA A 254 2.08 19.06 -10.82
N ASN A 255 3.21 18.42 -10.49
CA ASN A 255 4.01 17.68 -11.47
C ASN A 255 3.24 16.48 -12.05
N GLN A 256 2.49 15.76 -11.21
CA GLN A 256 1.64 14.67 -11.68
C GLN A 256 0.53 15.16 -12.62
N ASN A 257 -0.15 16.23 -12.25
CA ASN A 257 -1.23 16.80 -13.07
C ASN A 257 -0.71 17.30 -14.41
N ALA A 258 0.41 18.01 -14.44
CA ALA A 258 1.04 18.49 -15.68
C ALA A 258 1.41 17.32 -16.62
N PHE A 259 1.94 16.23 -16.07
CA PHE A 259 2.24 15.02 -16.84
C PHE A 259 0.95 14.35 -17.34
N MET A 260 -0.08 14.22 -16.50
CA MET A 260 -1.36 13.63 -16.89
C MET A 260 -2.06 14.44 -17.96
N ALA A 261 -2.02 15.77 -17.88
CA ALA A 261 -2.59 16.69 -18.89
C ALA A 261 -1.79 16.71 -20.22
N GLY A 262 -0.56 16.19 -20.23
CA GLY A 262 0.32 16.24 -21.39
C GLY A 262 1.03 17.59 -21.57
N GLU A 263 1.01 18.44 -20.56
CA GLU A 263 1.78 19.69 -20.52
C GLU A 263 3.28 19.42 -20.41
N VAL A 264 3.63 18.29 -19.78
CA VAL A 264 4.99 17.77 -19.64
C VAL A 264 5.02 16.34 -20.16
N ASN A 265 5.98 16.05 -21.04
CA ASN A 265 6.09 14.73 -21.67
C ASN A 265 7.07 13.77 -20.99
N ILE A 266 7.92 14.26 -20.09
CA ILE A 266 8.95 13.45 -19.44
C ILE A 266 8.77 13.53 -17.92
N MET A 267 8.58 12.36 -17.29
CA MET A 267 8.55 12.24 -15.84
C MET A 267 9.75 11.43 -15.37
N VAL A 268 10.63 12.04 -14.56
CA VAL A 268 11.75 11.33 -13.90
C VAL A 268 11.34 10.98 -12.48
N ALA A 269 11.23 9.71 -12.19
CA ALA A 269 10.56 9.26 -10.98
C ALA A 269 11.28 8.13 -10.25
N THR A 270 11.03 8.03 -8.94
CA THR A 270 11.29 6.80 -8.19
C THR A 270 10.08 5.84 -8.30
N SER A 271 10.20 4.64 -7.75
CA SER A 271 9.11 3.65 -7.68
C SER A 271 7.82 4.20 -7.04
N ALA A 272 7.90 5.33 -6.31
CA ALA A 272 6.72 6.03 -5.79
C ALA A 272 5.79 6.59 -6.87
N PHE A 273 6.28 6.78 -8.10
CA PHE A 273 5.47 7.18 -9.24
C PHE A 273 4.90 5.96 -9.91
N GLY A 274 3.63 5.84 -9.83
CA GLY A 274 3.04 4.75 -10.55
C GLY A 274 1.85 4.13 -9.86
N MET A 275 1.77 4.21 -8.57
CA MET A 275 0.57 3.80 -7.86
C MET A 275 -0.51 4.87 -8.09
N GLY A 276 -1.57 4.51 -8.82
CA GLY A 276 -2.66 5.44 -9.16
C GLY A 276 -2.44 6.28 -10.43
N VAL A 277 -1.30 6.21 -11.10
CA VAL A 277 -1.10 6.90 -12.38
C VAL A 277 -1.59 6.03 -13.53
N ASP A 278 -2.71 6.43 -14.13
CA ASP A 278 -3.34 5.75 -15.26
C ASP A 278 -3.29 6.64 -16.50
N LYS A 279 -2.15 6.61 -17.20
CA LYS A 279 -1.94 7.37 -18.43
C LYS A 279 -1.77 6.40 -19.61
N ASP A 280 -2.67 6.48 -20.56
CA ASP A 280 -2.79 5.48 -21.64
C ASP A 280 -1.70 5.59 -22.69
N ASN A 281 -1.19 6.81 -22.93
CA ASN A 281 -0.33 7.14 -24.05
C ASN A 281 1.18 7.16 -23.72
N VAL A 282 1.63 6.44 -22.70
CA VAL A 282 3.06 6.31 -22.41
C VAL A 282 3.71 5.38 -23.44
N GLY A 283 4.55 5.96 -24.31
CA GLY A 283 5.24 5.21 -25.39
C GLY A 283 6.60 4.67 -24.98
N LEU A 284 7.22 5.21 -23.92
CA LEU A 284 8.56 4.85 -23.52
C LEU A 284 8.70 4.83 -22.00
N VAL A 285 9.19 3.71 -21.47
CA VAL A 285 9.59 3.60 -20.07
C VAL A 285 11.07 3.23 -20.01
N ILE A 286 11.88 4.06 -19.36
CA ILE A 286 13.33 3.87 -19.25
C ILE A 286 13.70 3.66 -17.80
N HIS A 287 14.36 2.56 -17.50
CA HIS A 287 15.02 2.35 -16.21
C HIS A 287 16.47 2.83 -16.32
N TYR A 288 16.70 4.05 -15.84
CA TYR A 288 18.02 4.65 -15.75
C TYR A 288 18.87 3.99 -14.65
N ASP A 289 18.21 3.60 -13.57
CA ASP A 289 18.73 2.67 -12.57
C ASP A 289 17.87 1.39 -12.61
N ILE A 290 18.47 0.25 -12.33
CA ILE A 290 17.71 -1.02 -12.26
C ILE A 290 16.69 -0.98 -11.12
N SER A 291 15.55 -1.62 -11.33
CA SER A 291 14.52 -1.80 -10.30
C SER A 291 15.01 -2.73 -9.20
N ASP A 292 14.43 -2.57 -8.01
CA ASP A 292 14.78 -3.40 -6.85
C ASP A 292 14.47 -4.88 -7.07
N SER A 293 13.62 -5.20 -8.05
CA SER A 293 13.29 -6.56 -8.43
C SER A 293 12.63 -6.64 -9.79
N LEU A 294 12.50 -7.88 -10.26
CA LEU A 294 11.80 -8.19 -11.50
C LEU A 294 10.31 -7.81 -11.41
N GLU A 295 9.68 -7.99 -10.25
CA GLU A 295 8.27 -7.65 -10.04
C GLU A 295 8.05 -6.13 -10.13
N ASN A 296 8.89 -5.34 -9.46
CA ASN A 296 8.83 -3.88 -9.57
C ASN A 296 9.11 -3.44 -11.00
N TYR A 297 10.10 -4.03 -11.65
CA TYR A 297 10.37 -3.77 -13.05
C TYR A 297 9.13 -4.01 -13.93
N VAL A 298 8.47 -5.16 -13.79
CA VAL A 298 7.27 -5.49 -14.56
C VAL A 298 6.12 -4.52 -14.28
N GLN A 299 5.94 -4.09 -13.04
CA GLN A 299 4.93 -3.10 -12.69
C GLN A 299 5.25 -1.71 -13.28
N GLU A 300 6.51 -1.29 -13.20
CA GLU A 300 7.00 -0.01 -13.71
C GLU A 300 6.98 0.01 -15.25
N ALA A 301 7.52 -1.00 -15.89
CA ALA A 301 7.49 -1.18 -17.33
C ALA A 301 6.06 -1.33 -17.87
N GLY A 302 5.18 -1.99 -17.12
CA GLY A 302 3.77 -2.20 -17.48
C GLY A 302 2.94 -0.92 -17.57
N ARG A 303 3.49 0.24 -17.24
CA ARG A 303 2.86 1.55 -17.47
C ARG A 303 2.96 2.02 -18.90
N ALA A 304 3.92 1.47 -19.65
CA ALA A 304 4.04 1.69 -21.09
C ALA A 304 2.86 1.06 -21.83
N GLY A 305 2.38 1.72 -22.88
CA GLY A 305 1.42 1.18 -23.84
C GLY A 305 0.15 0.63 -23.20
N ARG A 306 -0.48 1.31 -22.24
CA ARG A 306 -1.75 0.87 -21.65
C ARG A 306 -2.86 0.81 -22.68
N ASP A 307 -2.87 1.76 -23.63
CA ASP A 307 -3.59 1.57 -24.87
C ASP A 307 -2.85 0.51 -25.71
N GLU A 308 -3.47 -0.64 -25.91
CA GLU A 308 -2.90 -1.77 -26.67
C GLU A 308 -2.58 -1.45 -28.14
N LYS A 309 -3.11 -0.33 -28.65
CA LYS A 309 -2.82 0.19 -29.98
C LYS A 309 -1.44 0.84 -30.07
N ILE A 310 -0.84 1.19 -28.93
CA ILE A 310 0.48 1.81 -28.83
C ILE A 310 1.52 0.72 -28.66
N ASN A 311 2.43 0.56 -29.62
CA ASN A 311 3.65 -0.21 -29.43
C ASN A 311 4.59 0.64 -28.58
N ALA A 312 4.85 0.19 -27.36
CA ALA A 312 5.67 0.90 -26.39
C ALA A 312 6.98 0.19 -26.10
N GLU A 313 8.02 0.95 -25.79
CA GLU A 313 9.34 0.45 -25.48
C GLU A 313 9.64 0.54 -23.99
N CYS A 314 10.25 -0.53 -23.46
CA CYS A 314 10.70 -0.64 -22.08
C CYS A 314 12.21 -0.88 -22.08
N GLN A 315 12.98 0.16 -21.76
CA GLN A 315 14.43 0.19 -21.90
C GLN A 315 15.12 0.16 -20.54
N ILE A 316 16.18 -0.61 -20.40
CA ILE A 316 17.03 -0.62 -19.20
C ILE A 316 18.42 -0.10 -19.59
N LEU A 317 18.90 0.92 -18.89
CA LEU A 317 20.28 1.40 -18.99
C LEU A 317 21.09 0.80 -17.83
N PHE A 318 21.75 -0.30 -18.08
CA PHE A 318 22.45 -1.11 -17.08
C PHE A 318 23.93 -0.77 -16.99
N SER A 319 24.45 -0.65 -15.77
CA SER A 319 25.89 -0.69 -15.48
C SER A 319 26.20 -1.71 -14.38
N GLU A 320 27.42 -2.23 -14.33
CA GLU A 320 27.82 -3.20 -13.29
C GLU A 320 27.77 -2.58 -11.89
N ASP A 321 28.08 -1.29 -11.77
CA ASP A 321 27.93 -0.53 -10.52
C ASP A 321 26.50 -0.50 -9.95
N ASP A 322 25.49 -0.73 -10.79
CA ASP A 322 24.11 -0.73 -10.32
C ASP A 322 23.81 -1.94 -9.41
N LEU A 323 24.44 -3.09 -9.68
CA LEU A 323 24.34 -4.27 -8.84
C LEU A 323 24.95 -4.04 -7.46
N ASP A 324 26.15 -3.45 -7.42
CA ASP A 324 26.81 -3.14 -6.16
C ASP A 324 26.02 -2.16 -5.30
N LYS A 325 25.49 -1.10 -5.92
CA LYS A 325 24.59 -0.15 -5.24
C LYS A 325 23.33 -0.80 -4.72
N HIS A 326 22.77 -1.72 -5.49
CA HIS A 326 21.57 -2.47 -5.10
C HIS A 326 21.86 -3.41 -3.92
N PHE A 327 22.96 -4.15 -3.93
CA PHE A 327 23.35 -5.02 -2.81
C PHE A 327 23.65 -4.23 -1.53
N ILE A 328 24.28 -3.05 -1.64
CA ILE A 328 24.50 -2.17 -0.49
C ILE A 328 23.16 -1.74 0.11
N LEU A 329 22.20 -1.33 -0.72
CA LEU A 329 20.88 -0.89 -0.27
C LEU A 329 20.12 -2.04 0.41
N LEU A 330 20.09 -3.22 -0.18
CA LEU A 330 19.45 -4.41 0.40
C LEU A 330 20.05 -4.79 1.76
N ASN A 331 21.37 -4.68 1.92
CA ASN A 331 22.02 -4.99 3.18
C ASN A 331 21.73 -3.95 4.28
N GLN A 332 21.47 -2.68 3.91
CA GLN A 332 21.10 -1.63 4.87
C GLN A 332 19.70 -1.81 5.45
N THR A 333 18.79 -2.45 4.71
CA THR A 333 17.39 -2.64 5.11
C THR A 333 17.14 -3.96 5.87
N LYS A 334 18.08 -4.90 5.86
CA LYS A 334 17.96 -6.17 6.59
C LYS A 334 18.02 -5.97 8.09
N ILE A 335 17.01 -6.51 8.79
CA ILE A 335 17.06 -6.61 10.24
C ILE A 335 17.89 -7.83 10.66
N THR A 336 18.72 -7.66 11.66
CA THR A 336 19.58 -8.73 12.20
C THR A 336 18.93 -9.45 13.37
N VAL A 337 19.34 -10.69 13.63
CA VAL A 337 18.91 -11.45 14.83
C VAL A 337 19.23 -10.67 16.12
N LYS A 338 20.35 -9.95 16.15
CA LYS A 338 20.74 -9.09 17.28
C LYS A 338 19.68 -8.00 17.54
N GLU A 339 19.25 -7.34 16.49
CA GLU A 339 18.22 -6.28 16.58
C GLU A 339 16.87 -6.85 17.01
N ILE A 340 16.46 -8.02 16.47
CA ILE A 340 15.23 -8.71 16.90
C ILE A 340 15.31 -9.02 18.39
N ASN A 341 16.45 -9.52 18.88
CA ASN A 341 16.66 -9.80 20.30
C ASN A 341 16.62 -8.54 21.17
N GLN A 342 17.15 -7.40 20.70
CA GLN A 342 17.06 -6.12 21.41
C GLN A 342 15.62 -5.66 21.55
N ILE A 343 14.83 -5.74 20.48
CA ILE A 343 13.41 -5.41 20.50
C ILE A 343 12.64 -6.37 21.41
N TRP A 344 12.94 -7.68 21.36
CA TRP A 344 12.32 -8.66 22.27
C TRP A 344 12.57 -8.33 23.74
N LYS A 345 13.81 -8.02 24.10
CA LYS A 345 14.17 -7.62 25.47
C LYS A 345 13.43 -6.36 25.90
N ALA A 346 13.35 -5.35 25.02
CA ALA A 346 12.62 -4.11 25.29
C ALA A 346 11.13 -4.37 25.55
N ILE A 347 10.48 -5.19 24.73
CA ILE A 347 9.06 -5.56 24.92
C ILE A 347 8.88 -6.36 26.21
N LYS A 348 9.76 -7.32 26.48
CA LYS A 348 9.73 -8.11 27.72
C LYS A 348 9.86 -7.23 28.96
N ASP A 349 10.73 -6.23 28.93
CA ASP A 349 10.89 -5.27 30.03
C ASP A 349 9.67 -4.36 30.22
N LEU A 350 9.05 -3.94 29.13
CA LEU A 350 7.80 -3.15 29.17
C LEU A 350 6.64 -3.97 29.75
N THR A 351 6.58 -5.27 29.47
CA THR A 351 5.49 -6.16 29.89
C THR A 351 5.70 -6.80 31.27
N LYS A 352 6.82 -6.55 31.95
CA LYS A 352 7.06 -7.06 33.31
C LYS A 352 6.05 -6.61 34.36
N ILE A 353 5.55 -5.36 34.20
CA ILE A 353 4.66 -4.74 35.18
C ILE A 353 3.20 -4.81 34.71
N LYS A 354 2.98 -4.67 33.42
CA LYS A 354 1.67 -4.75 32.78
C LYS A 354 1.69 -5.76 31.65
N GLU A 355 0.84 -6.77 31.71
CA GLU A 355 0.72 -7.81 30.69
C GLU A 355 0.48 -7.26 29.28
N LYS A 356 -0.24 -6.13 29.19
CA LYS A 356 -0.50 -5.42 27.95
C LYS A 356 0.06 -4.00 28.00
N VAL A 357 0.79 -3.63 26.95
CA VAL A 357 1.38 -2.29 26.83
C VAL A 357 1.05 -1.68 25.48
N SER A 358 0.95 -0.37 25.44
CA SER A 358 0.76 0.38 24.19
C SER A 358 1.93 1.35 24.02
N ASN A 359 2.83 1.04 23.09
CA ASN A 359 4.04 1.81 22.81
C ASN A 359 4.18 2.05 21.31
N SER A 360 4.72 3.20 20.93
CA SER A 360 5.11 3.47 19.53
C SER A 360 6.38 2.71 19.17
N ALA A 361 6.63 2.54 17.87
CA ALA A 361 7.88 1.95 17.39
C ALA A 361 9.10 2.71 17.92
N LEU A 362 9.04 4.04 17.97
CA LEU A 362 10.11 4.88 18.49
C LEU A 362 10.39 4.63 19.99
N GLU A 363 9.35 4.48 20.80
CA GLU A 363 9.53 4.19 22.24
C GLU A 363 10.14 2.81 22.46
N ILE A 364 9.73 1.82 21.67
CA ILE A 364 10.30 0.47 21.73
C ILE A 364 11.78 0.51 21.29
N ALA A 365 12.10 1.24 20.21
CA ALA A 365 13.47 1.39 19.73
C ALA A 365 14.37 2.06 20.76
N ARG A 366 13.92 3.16 21.37
CA ARG A 366 14.64 3.86 22.46
C ARG A 366 14.88 2.92 23.65
N ARG A 367 13.86 2.14 24.03
CA ARG A 367 13.99 1.15 25.08
C ARG A 367 14.95 0.02 24.76
N ALA A 368 15.05 -0.34 23.47
CA ALA A 368 15.99 -1.32 22.95
C ALA A 368 17.43 -0.79 22.87
N GLY A 369 17.64 0.51 23.16
CA GLY A 369 18.95 1.15 23.10
C GLY A 369 19.38 1.50 21.67
N TRP A 370 18.44 1.68 20.77
CA TRP A 370 18.75 2.11 19.41
C TRP A 370 18.97 3.62 19.36
N ASP A 371 19.99 4.03 18.60
CA ASP A 371 20.28 5.44 18.33
C ASP A 371 19.26 6.03 17.35
N GLU A 372 18.93 7.32 17.52
CA GLU A 372 18.02 8.06 16.65
C GLU A 372 18.50 8.17 15.18
N GLY A 373 19.77 7.90 14.94
CA GLY A 373 20.37 7.83 13.59
C GLY A 373 20.10 6.54 12.82
N VAL A 374 19.41 5.55 13.40
CA VAL A 374 19.09 4.29 12.70
C VAL A 374 18.13 4.55 11.54
N THR A 375 18.59 4.25 10.33
CA THR A 375 17.79 4.41 9.11
C THR A 375 16.56 3.47 9.15
N ASP A 376 15.39 3.98 8.75
CA ASP A 376 14.12 3.24 8.70
C ASP A 376 13.74 2.54 10.02
N MET A 377 14.03 3.20 11.15
CA MET A 377 13.83 2.67 12.49
C MET A 377 12.43 2.08 12.71
N GLU A 378 11.40 2.79 12.30
CA GLU A 378 10.00 2.36 12.48
C GLU A 378 9.72 1.05 11.73
N THR A 379 10.13 0.96 10.48
CA THR A 379 9.99 -0.26 9.65
C THR A 379 10.76 -1.44 10.28
N ARG A 380 11.97 -1.20 10.78
CA ARG A 380 12.79 -2.24 11.40
C ARG A 380 12.15 -2.76 12.71
N VAL A 381 11.60 -1.87 13.54
CA VAL A 381 10.85 -2.26 14.74
C VAL A 381 9.62 -3.09 14.39
N HIS A 382 8.83 -2.64 13.42
CA HIS A 382 7.65 -3.38 12.96
C HIS A 382 8.02 -4.75 12.41
N THR A 383 9.10 -4.86 11.65
CA THR A 383 9.61 -6.15 11.14
C THR A 383 10.03 -7.07 12.27
N ALA A 384 10.73 -6.55 13.30
CA ALA A 384 11.09 -7.35 14.47
C ALA A 384 9.88 -7.86 15.25
N ILE A 385 8.92 -6.97 15.50
CA ILE A 385 7.65 -7.31 16.18
C ILE A 385 6.92 -8.41 15.43
N ALA A 386 6.93 -8.33 14.13
CA ALA A 386 6.30 -9.32 13.28
C ALA A 386 6.98 -10.69 13.30
N ALA A 387 8.29 -10.70 13.21
CA ALA A 387 9.05 -11.94 13.34
C ALA A 387 8.79 -12.60 14.71
N LEU A 388 8.73 -11.80 15.78
CA LEU A 388 8.43 -12.28 17.12
C LEU A 388 6.98 -12.80 17.26
N GLU A 389 6.01 -12.12 16.64
CA GLU A 389 4.62 -12.58 16.64
C GLU A 389 4.46 -13.86 15.81
N GLY A 390 5.06 -13.92 14.62
CA GLY A 390 5.06 -15.12 13.79
C GLY A 390 5.72 -16.33 14.44
N ALA A 391 6.73 -16.10 15.30
CA ALA A 391 7.39 -17.12 16.10
C ALA A 391 6.66 -17.42 17.43
N GLY A 392 5.53 -16.76 17.73
CA GLY A 392 4.74 -17.00 18.93
C GLY A 392 5.29 -16.39 20.22
N TYR A 393 6.33 -15.55 20.16
CA TYR A 393 6.90 -14.90 21.35
C TYR A 393 6.07 -13.75 21.89
N ILE A 394 5.29 -13.10 21.04
CA ILE A 394 4.39 -11.99 21.39
C ILE A 394 3.08 -12.11 20.62
N ARG A 395 2.08 -11.39 21.10
CA ARG A 395 0.80 -11.21 20.40
C ARG A 395 0.48 -9.71 20.34
N ARG A 396 0.22 -9.18 19.14
CA ARG A 396 -0.28 -7.81 18.99
C ARG A 396 -1.78 -7.78 19.30
N GLY A 397 -2.17 -6.80 20.11
CA GLY A 397 -3.58 -6.51 20.37
C GLY A 397 -4.19 -5.56 19.35
N GLN A 398 -5.38 -5.06 19.66
CA GLN A 398 -6.02 -3.99 18.90
C GLN A 398 -5.24 -2.67 19.03
N ASN A 399 -5.28 -1.84 17.99
CA ASN A 399 -4.68 -0.51 18.05
C ASN A 399 -5.46 0.36 19.04
N MET A 400 -4.75 0.89 20.04
CA MET A 400 -5.30 1.80 21.03
C MET A 400 -5.01 3.24 20.61
N PRO A 401 -6.00 4.13 20.53
CA PRO A 401 -5.73 5.53 20.27
C PRO A 401 -4.89 6.13 21.43
N ARG A 402 -3.86 6.90 21.08
CA ARG A 402 -3.12 7.68 22.05
C ARG A 402 -3.70 9.08 22.09
N VAL A 403 -4.09 9.51 23.29
CA VAL A 403 -4.53 10.89 23.55
C VAL A 403 -3.42 11.60 24.29
N TYR A 404 -2.87 12.64 23.67
CA TYR A 404 -1.95 13.56 24.33
C TYR A 404 -2.70 14.83 24.68
N ALA A 405 -2.76 15.16 25.94
CA ALA A 405 -3.23 16.47 26.36
C ALA A 405 -2.10 17.50 26.16
N ASN A 406 -2.21 18.32 25.12
CA ASN A 406 -1.27 19.42 24.90
C ASN A 406 -1.54 20.60 25.84
N SER A 407 -2.78 20.82 26.15
CA SER A 407 -3.22 21.80 27.16
C SER A 407 -4.62 21.44 27.64
N ILE A 408 -4.86 21.58 28.92
CA ILE A 408 -6.21 21.52 29.48
C ILE A 408 -6.78 22.94 29.35
N LEU A 409 -7.67 23.16 28.38
CA LEU A 409 -8.37 24.44 28.17
C LEU A 409 -9.53 24.65 29.15
N SER A 410 -9.41 24.12 30.36
CA SER A 410 -10.41 24.25 31.42
C SER A 410 -9.74 24.74 32.68
N ALA A 411 -10.33 25.74 33.29
CA ALA A 411 -9.78 26.41 34.50
C ALA A 411 -9.91 25.53 35.76
N ASN A 412 -10.86 24.59 35.77
CA ASN A 412 -11.11 23.67 36.87
C ASN A 412 -11.78 22.37 36.38
N ALA A 413 -11.91 21.37 37.28
CA ALA A 413 -12.50 20.10 36.96
C ALA A 413 -13.97 20.21 36.54
N GLN A 414 -14.75 21.10 37.14
CA GLN A 414 -16.17 21.26 36.81
C GLN A 414 -16.35 21.75 35.36
N GLU A 415 -15.55 22.72 34.94
CA GLU A 415 -15.57 23.21 33.55
C GLU A 415 -15.17 22.11 32.54
N ALA A 416 -14.23 21.24 32.91
CA ALA A 416 -13.87 20.11 32.08
C ALA A 416 -15.03 19.11 31.94
N ILE A 417 -15.70 18.76 33.04
CA ILE A 417 -16.88 17.90 33.08
C ILE A 417 -18.00 18.47 32.20
N ASP A 418 -18.28 19.78 32.35
CA ASP A 418 -19.33 20.45 31.58
C ASP A 418 -19.03 20.41 30.06
N LYS A 419 -17.77 20.60 29.65
CA LYS A 419 -17.33 20.47 28.25
C LYS A 419 -17.45 19.05 27.73
N ILE A 420 -17.13 18.04 28.52
CA ILE A 420 -17.31 16.62 28.17
C ILE A 420 -18.80 16.31 27.97
N ASN A 421 -19.65 16.75 28.91
CA ASN A 421 -21.09 16.54 28.84
C ASN A 421 -21.75 17.21 27.64
N GLN A 422 -21.27 18.39 27.24
CA GLN A 422 -21.76 19.15 26.09
C GLN A 422 -21.20 18.64 24.76
N SER A 423 -20.14 17.82 24.79
CA SER A 423 -19.50 17.30 23.56
C SER A 423 -20.42 16.36 22.80
N GLN A 424 -20.70 16.69 21.56
CA GLN A 424 -21.38 15.78 20.60
C GLN A 424 -20.43 14.74 19.97
N ARG A 425 -19.13 14.83 20.26
CA ARG A 425 -18.07 13.97 19.69
C ARG A 425 -17.76 12.76 20.57
N ILE A 426 -18.25 12.72 21.79
CA ILE A 426 -18.01 11.65 22.76
C ILE A 426 -19.32 10.86 22.89
N ASP A 427 -19.24 9.56 22.67
CA ASP A 427 -20.37 8.64 22.86
C ASP A 427 -20.87 8.71 24.30
N LEU A 428 -22.20 8.70 24.49
CA LEU A 428 -22.86 8.76 25.79
C LEU A 428 -22.29 7.73 26.78
N ASN A 429 -21.99 6.53 26.32
CA ASN A 429 -21.42 5.47 27.14
C ASN A 429 -19.94 5.69 27.53
N LEU A 430 -19.23 6.59 26.86
CA LEU A 430 -17.84 6.94 27.16
C LEU A 430 -17.72 8.23 27.99
N LYS A 431 -18.81 8.98 28.14
CA LYS A 431 -18.79 10.21 28.93
C LYS A 431 -18.59 9.95 30.41
N GLU A 432 -19.21 8.91 30.94
CA GLU A 432 -19.05 8.48 32.33
C GLU A 432 -17.63 8.03 32.66
N ASP A 433 -16.98 7.34 31.72
CA ASP A 433 -15.58 6.91 31.85
C ASP A 433 -14.57 8.06 31.68
N ALA A 434 -14.97 9.16 31.03
CA ALA A 434 -14.12 10.32 30.77
C ALA A 434 -14.17 11.38 31.87
N ILE A 435 -15.19 11.33 32.73
CA ILE A 435 -15.42 12.19 33.92
C ILE A 435 -14.77 11.57 35.16
#